data_677c532dfaeebdaa7c4eec2ae5220f11
#
_entry.id   677c532dfaeebdaa7c4eec2ae5220f11
#
_cell.length_a   1.000
_cell.length_b   1.000
_cell.length_c   1.000
_cell.angle_alpha   90.00
_cell.angle_beta   90.00
_cell.angle_gamma   90.00
#
_symmetry.space_group_name_H-M   'P 1'
#
loop_
_entity.id
_entity.type
_entity.pdbx_description
1 polymer ?
#
loop_
_entity_poly.entity_id
_entity_poly.type
_entity_poly.pdbx_seq_one_letter_code
_entity_poly.pdbx_strand_id
1 'polypeptide(L)'
;MSADLVAYLPLLLTGFSSMGISFVFKDYLADLLATMVIKRTKDIKIGNRIKINSGGVVTKGDIMEIGILRTTVMEVGDGERLPSVRTGRLIKVPNYMLINNPVMIYGDNIIDEVVSYVPRPYPDTQLLVDSMKQAIINNGHGLIEVGLYQKDDRLVIHGVFEVKTREMGDERSKIFKEFLTRSSQFGADSAQAANSAQTQKPAGPEQPEVLSEPRLAIPLQNMEKKE
;
A
#
# COMPACT_ATOMS: atom_id res chain seq x y z
N MET A 1 -24.60 -57.54 -31.94
CA MET A 1 -23.99 -56.27 -32.30
C MET A 1 -23.91 -56.26 -33.82
N SER A 2 -24.60 -55.33 -34.48
CA SER A 2 -24.67 -55.23 -35.89
C SER A 2 -23.31 -54.94 -36.51
N ALA A 3 -23.03 -55.54 -37.66
CA ALA A 3 -21.77 -55.39 -38.40
C ALA A 3 -21.41 -53.91 -38.64
N ASP A 4 -22.43 -53.04 -38.72
CA ASP A 4 -22.27 -51.60 -38.90
C ASP A 4 -21.55 -50.92 -37.73
N LEU A 5 -21.76 -51.38 -36.49
CA LEU A 5 -21.13 -50.77 -35.30
C LEU A 5 -19.61 -51.02 -35.29
N VAL A 6 -19.15 -52.17 -35.79
CA VAL A 6 -17.72 -52.53 -35.90
C VAL A 6 -17.06 -51.70 -36.98
N ALA A 7 -17.75 -51.36 -38.06
CA ALA A 7 -17.24 -50.51 -39.13
C ALA A 7 -16.99 -49.05 -38.68
N TYR A 8 -17.77 -48.53 -37.75
CA TYR A 8 -17.62 -47.16 -37.22
C TYR A 8 -16.61 -47.06 -36.08
N LEU A 9 -16.21 -48.17 -35.48
CA LEU A 9 -15.26 -48.18 -34.35
C LEU A 9 -13.90 -47.46 -34.62
N PRO A 10 -13.23 -47.69 -35.77
CA PRO A 10 -12.02 -46.96 -36.11
C PRO A 10 -12.21 -45.46 -36.23
N LEU A 11 -13.34 -45.04 -36.80
CA LEU A 11 -13.68 -43.62 -37.00
C LEU A 11 -13.88 -42.93 -35.63
N LEU A 12 -14.63 -43.59 -34.73
CA LEU A 12 -14.85 -43.09 -33.37
C LEU A 12 -13.51 -43.04 -32.61
N LEU A 13 -12.69 -44.09 -32.70
CA LEU A 13 -11.38 -44.14 -32.04
C LEU A 13 -10.43 -43.01 -32.51
N THR A 14 -10.44 -42.74 -33.80
CA THR A 14 -9.67 -41.65 -34.42
C THR A 14 -10.17 -40.28 -33.94
N GLY A 15 -11.50 -40.12 -33.87
CA GLY A 15 -12.14 -38.89 -33.34
C GLY A 15 -11.79 -38.62 -31.88
N PHE A 16 -11.88 -39.61 -31.02
CA PHE A 16 -11.52 -39.49 -29.60
C PHE A 16 -10.02 -39.25 -29.43
N SER A 17 -9.16 -39.92 -30.20
CA SER A 17 -7.72 -39.73 -30.14
C SER A 17 -7.32 -38.31 -30.57
N SER A 18 -7.91 -37.77 -31.62
CA SER A 18 -7.64 -36.42 -32.10
C SER A 18 -8.09 -35.35 -31.10
N MET A 19 -9.23 -35.53 -30.43
CA MET A 19 -9.69 -34.70 -29.32
C MET A 19 -8.70 -34.73 -28.14
N GLY A 20 -8.26 -35.90 -27.72
CA GLY A 20 -7.29 -36.06 -26.64
C GLY A 20 -5.97 -35.31 -26.91
N ILE A 21 -5.44 -35.44 -28.12
CA ILE A 21 -4.23 -34.76 -28.54
C ILE A 21 -4.43 -33.23 -28.53
N SER A 22 -5.56 -32.75 -29.03
CA SER A 22 -5.87 -31.32 -29.04
C SER A 22 -5.93 -30.72 -27.61
N PHE A 23 -6.48 -31.46 -26.65
CA PHE A 23 -6.48 -31.02 -25.24
C PHE A 23 -5.07 -30.91 -24.66
N VAL A 24 -4.18 -31.83 -24.97
CA VAL A 24 -2.79 -31.80 -24.45
C VAL A 24 -2.02 -30.62 -25.01
N PHE A 25 -2.23 -30.27 -26.28
CA PHE A 25 -1.52 -29.15 -26.93
C PHE A 25 -2.18 -27.78 -26.73
N LYS A 26 -3.39 -27.71 -26.22
CA LYS A 26 -4.16 -26.47 -26.05
C LYS A 26 -3.36 -25.35 -25.36
N ASP A 27 -2.72 -25.66 -24.24
CA ASP A 27 -2.01 -24.68 -23.43
C ASP A 27 -0.73 -24.20 -24.12
N TYR A 28 -0.03 -25.08 -24.80
CA TYR A 28 1.15 -24.71 -25.59
C TYR A 28 0.80 -23.80 -26.77
N LEU A 29 -0.31 -24.08 -27.45
CA LEU A 29 -0.82 -23.22 -28.53
C LEU A 29 -1.27 -21.86 -28.00
N ALA A 30 -1.92 -21.83 -26.82
CA ALA A 30 -2.32 -20.59 -26.17
C ALA A 30 -1.09 -19.73 -25.84
N ASP A 31 -0.03 -20.32 -25.28
CA ASP A 31 1.22 -19.62 -24.98
C ASP A 31 1.92 -19.10 -26.25
N LEU A 32 1.94 -19.89 -27.31
CA LEU A 32 2.54 -19.51 -28.60
C LEU A 32 1.80 -18.30 -29.21
N LEU A 33 0.47 -18.36 -29.26
CA LEU A 33 -0.35 -17.26 -29.75
C LEU A 33 -0.20 -16.01 -28.88
N ALA A 34 -0.19 -16.16 -27.56
CA ALA A 34 0.06 -15.09 -26.62
C ALA A 34 1.43 -14.42 -26.87
N THR A 35 2.45 -15.21 -27.17
CA THR A 35 3.78 -14.67 -27.50
C THR A 35 3.74 -13.79 -28.75
N MET A 36 3.01 -14.18 -29.77
CA MET A 36 2.85 -13.36 -30.97
C MET A 36 2.16 -12.03 -30.67
N VAL A 37 1.12 -12.07 -29.84
CA VAL A 37 0.40 -10.87 -29.39
C VAL A 37 1.32 -9.97 -28.57
N ILE A 38 2.01 -10.51 -27.57
CA ILE A 38 2.93 -9.75 -26.71
C ILE A 38 4.03 -9.06 -27.53
N LYS A 39 4.65 -9.79 -28.45
CA LYS A 39 5.73 -9.24 -29.31
C LYS A 39 5.22 -8.16 -30.26
N ARG A 40 3.95 -8.21 -30.65
CA ARG A 40 3.34 -7.19 -31.52
C ARG A 40 2.87 -5.97 -30.72
N THR A 41 2.50 -6.14 -29.46
CA THR A 41 2.06 -5.08 -28.56
C THR A 41 3.30 -4.35 -28.00
N LYS A 42 3.28 -3.03 -28.04
CA LYS A 42 4.43 -2.23 -27.54
C LYS A 42 4.43 -2.02 -26.04
N ASP A 43 3.42 -2.50 -25.34
CA ASP A 43 3.19 -2.19 -23.93
C ASP A 43 3.99 -3.10 -22.98
N ILE A 44 4.14 -4.38 -23.36
CA ILE A 44 4.90 -5.36 -22.57
C ILE A 44 6.29 -5.52 -23.18
N LYS A 45 7.31 -4.99 -22.52
CA LYS A 45 8.70 -5.02 -22.99
C LYS A 45 9.65 -5.51 -21.91
N ILE A 46 10.81 -6.00 -22.35
CA ILE A 46 11.93 -6.30 -21.45
C ILE A 46 12.32 -5.01 -20.71
N GLY A 47 12.49 -5.12 -19.40
CA GLY A 47 12.81 -4.01 -18.51
C GLY A 47 11.58 -3.33 -17.87
N ASN A 48 10.37 -3.53 -18.38
CA ASN A 48 9.17 -2.99 -17.75
C ASN A 48 8.90 -3.71 -16.43
N ARG A 49 8.47 -2.95 -15.43
CA ARG A 49 7.91 -3.50 -14.20
C ARG A 49 6.44 -3.81 -14.41
N ILE A 50 6.03 -5.00 -14.00
CA ILE A 50 4.65 -5.45 -14.10
C ILE A 50 4.15 -6.00 -12.76
N LYS A 51 2.84 -5.95 -12.58
CA LYS A 51 2.13 -6.64 -11.49
C LYS A 51 0.97 -7.41 -12.11
N ILE A 52 0.96 -8.71 -11.88
CA ILE A 52 -0.07 -9.63 -12.38
C ILE A 52 -0.82 -10.16 -11.17
N ASN A 53 -2.13 -10.21 -11.26
CA ASN A 53 -2.97 -10.91 -10.30
C ASN A 53 -3.65 -12.09 -10.99
N SER A 54 -3.27 -13.30 -10.63
CA SER A 54 -3.83 -14.52 -11.22
C SER A 54 -4.22 -15.49 -10.10
N GLY A 55 -5.52 -15.76 -9.99
CA GLY A 55 -6.05 -16.74 -9.03
C GLY A 55 -5.68 -16.45 -7.56
N GLY A 56 -5.58 -15.20 -7.15
CA GLY A 56 -5.19 -14.79 -5.81
C GLY A 56 -3.67 -14.72 -5.58
N VAL A 57 -2.87 -15.13 -6.56
CA VAL A 57 -1.40 -14.98 -6.50
C VAL A 57 -1.00 -13.69 -7.20
N VAL A 58 -0.36 -12.81 -6.45
CA VAL A 58 0.17 -11.54 -6.96
C VAL A 58 1.65 -11.74 -7.30
N THR A 59 1.99 -11.55 -8.58
CA THR A 59 3.38 -11.53 -9.06
C THR A 59 3.73 -10.10 -9.44
N LYS A 60 4.75 -9.51 -8.79
CA LYS A 60 5.29 -8.20 -9.12
C LYS A 60 6.77 -8.34 -9.47
N GLY A 61 7.20 -7.76 -10.57
CA GLY A 61 8.62 -7.83 -10.95
C GLY A 61 8.94 -7.15 -12.26
N ASP A 62 10.23 -7.18 -12.60
CA ASP A 62 10.76 -6.63 -13.84
C ASP A 62 10.89 -7.74 -14.90
N ILE A 63 10.41 -7.50 -16.11
CA ILE A 63 10.53 -8.44 -17.22
C ILE A 63 11.99 -8.52 -17.65
N MET A 64 12.56 -9.72 -17.55
CA MET A 64 13.94 -10.00 -17.97
C MET A 64 14.03 -10.57 -19.38
N GLU A 65 13.07 -11.42 -19.73
CA GLU A 65 13.06 -12.13 -21.02
C GLU A 65 11.62 -12.49 -21.39
N ILE A 66 11.30 -12.38 -22.67
CA ILE A 66 10.04 -12.86 -23.26
C ILE A 66 10.36 -14.05 -24.15
N GLY A 67 10.25 -15.24 -23.60
CA GLY A 67 10.46 -16.50 -24.30
C GLY A 67 9.25 -16.90 -25.15
N ILE A 68 9.35 -18.06 -25.80
CA ILE A 68 8.30 -18.56 -26.72
C ILE A 68 7.03 -18.99 -25.96
N LEU A 69 7.17 -19.61 -24.79
CA LEU A 69 6.03 -20.11 -24.00
C LEU A 69 5.90 -19.37 -22.68
N ARG A 70 7.01 -18.85 -22.15
CA ARG A 70 7.04 -18.23 -20.82
C ARG A 70 7.85 -16.95 -20.82
N THR A 71 7.37 -15.98 -20.07
CA THR A 71 8.09 -14.75 -19.74
C THR A 71 8.79 -14.91 -18.41
N THR A 72 10.08 -14.57 -18.34
CA THR A 72 10.88 -14.58 -17.12
C THR A 72 10.81 -13.22 -16.47
N VAL A 73 10.37 -13.17 -15.22
CA VAL A 73 10.20 -11.95 -14.42
C VAL A 73 11.12 -12.03 -13.21
N MET A 74 11.95 -11.00 -12.99
CA MET A 74 12.72 -10.83 -11.77
C MET A 74 11.79 -10.27 -10.70
N GLU A 75 11.56 -11.03 -9.64
CA GLU A 75 10.67 -10.63 -8.56
C GLU A 75 11.13 -9.34 -7.88
N VAL A 76 10.18 -8.48 -7.61
CA VAL A 76 10.35 -7.26 -6.81
C VAL A 76 9.39 -7.33 -5.63
N GLY A 77 9.90 -7.06 -4.43
CA GLY A 77 9.09 -7.06 -3.22
C GLY A 77 7.95 -6.04 -3.27
N ASP A 78 6.89 -6.34 -2.53
CA ASP A 78 5.69 -5.51 -2.44
C ASP A 78 5.87 -4.28 -1.53
N GLY A 79 6.90 -4.29 -0.68
CA GLY A 79 7.17 -3.25 0.31
C GLY A 79 6.57 -3.54 1.68
N GLU A 80 5.70 -4.55 1.81
CA GLU A 80 5.11 -4.94 3.10
C GLU A 80 5.87 -6.10 3.74
N ARG A 81 6.01 -7.22 3.02
CA ARG A 81 6.69 -8.43 3.49
C ARG A 81 8.12 -8.53 3.01
N LEU A 82 8.36 -8.03 1.82
CA LEU A 82 9.68 -7.99 1.19
C LEU A 82 10.00 -6.54 0.82
N PRO A 83 11.30 -6.13 0.93
CA PRO A 83 11.68 -4.79 0.50
C PRO A 83 11.31 -4.56 -0.97
N SER A 84 10.94 -3.32 -1.32
CA SER A 84 10.51 -2.94 -2.69
C SER A 84 11.68 -2.91 -3.67
N VAL A 85 12.58 -3.88 -3.57
CA VAL A 85 13.76 -4.08 -4.42
C VAL A 85 13.70 -5.45 -5.08
N ARG A 86 14.59 -5.69 -6.03
CA ARG A 86 14.74 -7.00 -6.66
C ARG A 86 15.17 -8.05 -5.62
N THR A 87 14.42 -9.14 -5.51
CA THR A 87 14.70 -10.21 -4.53
C THR A 87 15.75 -11.22 -5.02
N GLY A 88 16.13 -11.16 -6.31
CA GLY A 88 17.00 -12.14 -6.96
C GLY A 88 16.24 -13.40 -7.42
N ARG A 89 14.96 -13.55 -7.11
CA ARG A 89 14.17 -14.71 -7.55
C ARG A 89 13.60 -14.47 -8.94
N LEU A 90 13.68 -15.51 -9.78
CA LEU A 90 13.11 -15.51 -11.12
C LEU A 90 11.80 -16.29 -11.13
N ILE A 91 10.76 -15.66 -11.62
CA ILE A 91 9.43 -16.25 -11.79
C ILE A 91 9.20 -16.45 -13.28
N LYS A 92 8.85 -17.67 -13.70
CA LYS A 92 8.49 -17.97 -15.10
C LYS A 92 6.97 -18.00 -15.21
N VAL A 93 6.43 -16.99 -15.85
CA VAL A 93 4.99 -16.81 -16.07
C VAL A 93 4.64 -17.32 -17.47
N PRO A 94 3.66 -18.24 -17.62
CA PRO A 94 3.13 -18.62 -18.94
C PRO A 94 2.63 -17.37 -19.69
N ASN A 95 2.93 -17.30 -21.01
CA ASN A 95 2.63 -16.09 -21.77
C ASN A 95 1.13 -15.84 -21.92
N TYR A 96 0.30 -16.91 -21.95
CA TYR A 96 -1.15 -16.75 -21.99
C TYR A 96 -1.70 -16.04 -20.75
N MET A 97 -1.04 -16.17 -19.59
CA MET A 97 -1.46 -15.46 -18.37
C MET A 97 -1.29 -13.95 -18.48
N LEU A 98 -0.31 -13.48 -19.23
CA LEU A 98 -0.09 -12.04 -19.50
C LEU A 98 -1.19 -11.43 -20.39
N ILE A 99 -1.89 -12.26 -21.16
CA ILE A 99 -2.96 -11.81 -22.05
C ILE A 99 -4.33 -11.98 -21.38
N ASN A 100 -4.52 -13.07 -20.63
CA ASN A 100 -5.82 -13.43 -20.08
C ASN A 100 -6.12 -12.83 -18.70
N ASN A 101 -5.09 -12.32 -18.01
CA ASN A 101 -5.29 -11.67 -16.70
C ASN A 101 -5.04 -10.16 -16.81
N PRO A 102 -5.61 -9.37 -15.90
CA PRO A 102 -5.24 -7.97 -15.77
C PRO A 102 -3.76 -7.84 -15.42
N VAL A 103 -3.02 -7.12 -16.25
CA VAL A 103 -1.59 -6.83 -16.04
C VAL A 103 -1.45 -5.32 -15.84
N MET A 104 -0.94 -4.93 -14.68
CA MET A 104 -0.55 -3.56 -14.43
C MET A 104 0.88 -3.37 -14.92
N ILE A 105 1.09 -2.41 -15.81
CA ILE A 105 2.41 -2.08 -16.36
C ILE A 105 2.82 -0.73 -15.78
N TYR A 106 3.96 -0.68 -15.13
CA TYR A 106 4.50 0.54 -14.56
C TYR A 106 5.32 1.28 -15.62
N GLY A 107 5.04 2.56 -15.80
CA GLY A 107 5.87 3.46 -16.59
C GLY A 107 7.21 3.75 -15.91
N ASP A 108 8.05 4.55 -16.55
CA ASP A 108 9.33 5.00 -15.96
C ASP A 108 9.09 5.85 -14.72
N ASN A 109 8.13 6.76 -14.79
CA ASN A 109 7.63 7.55 -13.67
C ASN A 109 6.21 7.10 -13.32
N ILE A 110 5.90 7.12 -12.04
CA ILE A 110 4.58 6.85 -11.48
C ILE A 110 4.22 7.89 -10.44
N ILE A 111 2.94 8.01 -10.21
CA ILE A 111 2.41 8.72 -9.05
C ILE A 111 2.42 7.76 -7.87
N ASP A 112 3.03 8.17 -6.78
CA ASP A 112 3.15 7.39 -5.57
C ASP A 112 2.68 8.19 -4.35
N GLU A 113 2.44 7.50 -3.24
CA GLU A 113 1.86 8.07 -2.04
C GLU A 113 2.66 7.67 -0.79
N VAL A 114 2.91 8.65 0.08
CA VAL A 114 3.39 8.44 1.45
C VAL A 114 2.24 8.71 2.40
N VAL A 115 1.97 7.77 3.30
CA VAL A 115 0.90 7.86 4.30
C VAL A 115 1.49 7.78 5.69
N SER A 116 1.05 8.67 6.58
CA SER A 116 1.39 8.63 8.01
C SER A 116 0.14 8.71 8.88
N TYR A 117 0.14 7.95 9.96
CA TYR A 117 -0.92 7.93 10.97
C TYR A 117 -0.48 8.74 12.18
N VAL A 118 -1.20 9.81 12.48
CA VAL A 118 -0.89 10.70 13.59
C VAL A 118 -1.84 10.38 14.76
N PRO A 119 -1.29 9.96 15.93
CA PRO A 119 -2.11 9.69 17.11
C PRO A 119 -2.55 10.98 17.79
N ARG A 120 -3.54 10.89 18.67
CA ARG A 120 -3.93 12.00 19.55
C ARG A 120 -2.91 12.23 20.67
N PRO A 121 -2.73 13.48 21.17
CA PRO A 121 -3.34 14.71 20.70
C PRO A 121 -2.79 15.16 19.35
N TYR A 122 -3.67 15.66 18.47
CA TYR A 122 -3.25 16.11 17.14
C TYR A 122 -2.48 17.42 17.24
N PRO A 123 -1.30 17.52 16.61
CA PRO A 123 -0.63 18.79 16.40
C PRO A 123 -1.43 19.69 15.46
N ASP A 124 -0.99 20.91 15.27
CA ASP A 124 -1.59 21.81 14.27
C ASP A 124 -1.61 21.14 12.91
N THR A 125 -2.79 21.01 12.33
CA THR A 125 -3.00 20.34 11.06
C THR A 125 -2.30 21.06 9.90
N GLN A 126 -2.18 22.39 9.95
CA GLN A 126 -1.47 23.15 8.93
C GLN A 126 0.03 22.86 8.97
N LEU A 127 0.62 22.76 10.16
CA LEU A 127 2.03 22.38 10.33
C LEU A 127 2.31 20.97 9.82
N LEU A 128 1.38 20.03 10.01
CA LEU A 128 1.50 18.67 9.45
C LEU A 128 1.53 18.71 7.92
N VAL A 129 0.57 19.44 7.33
CA VAL A 129 0.48 19.58 5.86
C VAL A 129 1.75 20.22 5.31
N ASP A 130 2.23 21.30 5.91
CA ASP A 130 3.43 21.99 5.46
C ASP A 130 4.69 21.16 5.66
N SER A 131 4.76 20.37 6.74
CA SER A 131 5.86 19.41 6.96
C SER A 131 5.91 18.33 5.88
N MET A 132 4.77 17.78 5.48
CA MET A 132 4.69 16.78 4.41
C MET A 132 5.05 17.38 3.06
N LYS A 133 4.54 18.58 2.75
CA LYS A 133 4.90 19.30 1.51
C LYS A 133 6.40 19.54 1.42
N GLN A 134 7.00 20.06 2.49
CA GLN A 134 8.43 20.34 2.53
C GLN A 134 9.27 19.07 2.44
N ALA A 135 8.83 17.97 3.08
CA ALA A 135 9.53 16.70 2.99
C ALA A 135 9.56 16.16 1.55
N ILE A 136 8.47 16.31 0.79
CA ILE A 136 8.43 15.90 -0.62
C ILE A 136 9.31 16.80 -1.48
N ILE A 137 9.19 18.12 -1.34
CA ILE A 137 9.92 19.11 -2.16
C ILE A 137 11.43 19.01 -1.92
N ASN A 138 11.85 18.89 -0.66
CA ASN A 138 13.27 18.80 -0.29
C ASN A 138 13.95 17.55 -0.82
N ASN A 139 13.20 16.46 -1.01
CA ASN A 139 13.71 15.26 -1.65
C ASN A 139 13.68 15.35 -3.19
N GLY A 140 13.34 16.52 -3.75
CA GLY A 140 13.43 16.79 -5.19
C GLY A 140 12.27 16.24 -6.02
N HIS A 141 11.15 15.91 -5.37
CA HIS A 141 9.98 15.36 -6.07
C HIS A 141 8.93 16.41 -6.42
N GLY A 142 8.26 16.21 -7.55
CA GLY A 142 7.09 16.99 -7.93
C GLY A 142 5.91 16.70 -7.02
N LEU A 143 5.54 17.67 -6.19
CA LEU A 143 4.37 17.57 -5.33
C LEU A 143 3.09 17.65 -6.18
N ILE A 144 2.17 16.69 -5.98
CA ILE A 144 0.85 16.70 -6.62
C ILE A 144 -0.20 17.14 -5.61
N GLU A 145 -0.26 16.50 -4.45
CA GLU A 145 -1.28 16.77 -3.43
C GLU A 145 -0.76 16.42 -2.04
N VAL A 146 -1.25 17.14 -1.02
CA VAL A 146 -1.17 16.71 0.37
C VAL A 146 -2.56 16.84 0.96
N GLY A 147 -3.09 15.75 1.49
CA GLY A 147 -4.41 15.67 2.08
C GLY A 147 -4.39 15.17 3.51
N LEU A 148 -5.47 15.50 4.22
CA LEU A 148 -5.76 15.01 5.57
C LEU A 148 -7.14 14.37 5.57
N TYR A 149 -7.24 13.21 6.20
CA TYR A 149 -8.55 12.60 6.50
C TYR A 149 -8.50 11.85 7.83
N GLN A 150 -9.65 11.61 8.40
CA GLN A 150 -9.75 10.83 9.63
C GLN A 150 -10.13 9.39 9.30
N LYS A 151 -9.42 8.45 9.90
CA LYS A 151 -9.72 7.03 9.83
C LYS A 151 -9.69 6.47 11.26
N ASP A 152 -10.84 5.95 11.70
CA ASP A 152 -11.03 5.54 13.09
C ASP A 152 -10.69 6.70 14.05
N ASP A 153 -9.85 6.47 15.05
CA ASP A 153 -9.39 7.49 16.01
C ASP A 153 -8.04 8.13 15.62
N ARG A 154 -7.61 8.00 14.37
CA ARG A 154 -6.33 8.52 13.89
C ARG A 154 -6.53 9.55 12.80
N LEU A 155 -5.72 10.59 12.85
CA LEU A 155 -5.58 11.51 11.74
C LEU A 155 -4.60 10.88 10.74
N VAL A 156 -5.00 10.81 9.49
CA VAL A 156 -4.15 10.30 8.41
C VAL A 156 -3.74 11.46 7.54
N ILE A 157 -2.43 11.64 7.39
CA ILE A 157 -1.86 12.56 6.41
C ILE A 157 -1.27 11.75 5.27
N HIS A 158 -1.53 12.20 4.06
CA HIS A 158 -0.94 11.61 2.87
C HIS A 158 -0.34 12.68 1.97
N GLY A 159 0.76 12.33 1.35
CA GLY A 159 1.42 13.16 0.34
C GLY A 159 1.59 12.39 -0.95
N VAL A 160 1.11 12.94 -2.06
CA VAL A 160 1.13 12.35 -3.39
C VAL A 160 2.18 13.08 -4.23
N PHE A 161 3.06 12.32 -4.87
CA PHE A 161 4.19 12.86 -5.61
C PHE A 161 4.58 11.97 -6.80
N GLU A 162 5.31 12.54 -7.74
CA GLU A 162 5.86 11.80 -8.88
C GLU A 162 7.24 11.24 -8.54
N VAL A 163 7.46 9.97 -8.87
CA VAL A 163 8.71 9.26 -8.58
C VAL A 163 9.04 8.24 -9.66
N LYS A 164 10.33 7.96 -9.86
CA LYS A 164 10.75 6.86 -10.73
C LYS A 164 10.37 5.52 -10.15
N THR A 165 9.77 4.67 -10.97
CA THR A 165 9.26 3.35 -10.58
C THR A 165 10.27 2.49 -9.81
N ARG A 166 11.55 2.60 -10.11
CA ARG A 166 12.60 1.80 -9.47
C ARG A 166 13.06 2.35 -8.14
N GLU A 167 12.87 3.63 -7.90
CA GLU A 167 13.35 4.37 -6.72
C GLU A 167 12.25 4.55 -5.65
N MET A 168 10.99 4.22 -5.97
CA MET A 168 9.82 4.54 -5.14
C MET A 168 9.94 4.08 -3.66
N GLY A 169 10.53 2.93 -3.38
CA GLY A 169 10.66 2.40 -2.02
C GLY A 169 11.63 3.22 -1.16
N ASP A 170 12.76 3.59 -1.73
CA ASP A 170 13.79 4.39 -1.06
C ASP A 170 13.32 5.83 -0.86
N GLU A 171 12.68 6.40 -1.88
CA GLU A 171 12.18 7.77 -1.83
C GLU A 171 11.02 7.92 -0.83
N ARG A 172 10.09 6.96 -0.76
CA ARG A 172 9.09 6.93 0.31
C ARG A 172 9.72 6.96 1.70
N SER A 173 10.76 6.16 1.91
CA SER A 173 11.45 6.08 3.20
C SER A 173 12.15 7.39 3.57
N LYS A 174 12.77 8.07 2.60
CA LYS A 174 13.41 9.37 2.81
C LYS A 174 12.38 10.45 3.17
N ILE A 175 11.31 10.57 2.37
CA ILE A 175 10.23 11.53 2.61
C ILE A 175 9.59 11.29 3.97
N PHE A 176 9.28 10.03 4.29
CA PHE A 176 8.66 9.68 5.57
C PHE A 176 9.57 10.02 6.77
N LYS A 177 10.86 9.71 6.67
CA LYS A 177 11.83 10.05 7.71
C LYS A 177 11.93 11.57 7.91
N GLU A 178 12.01 12.34 6.84
CA GLU A 178 12.07 13.81 6.91
C GLU A 178 10.79 14.39 7.50
N PHE A 179 9.63 13.89 7.07
CA PHE A 179 8.34 14.27 7.64
C PHE A 179 8.29 14.03 9.15
N LEU A 180 8.71 12.85 9.62
CA LEU A 180 8.73 12.53 11.05
C LEU A 180 9.70 13.45 11.84
N THR A 181 10.85 13.74 11.26
CA THR A 181 11.81 14.65 11.90
C THR A 181 11.25 16.05 12.07
N ARG A 182 10.57 16.57 11.05
CA ARG A 182 9.93 17.90 11.11
C ARG A 182 8.74 17.92 12.07
N SER A 183 7.87 16.93 11.98
CA SER A 183 6.68 16.86 12.84
C SER A 183 7.03 16.68 14.32
N SER A 184 8.12 16.00 14.67
CA SER A 184 8.57 15.82 16.05
C SER A 184 9.15 17.11 16.66
N GLN A 185 9.80 17.96 15.87
CA GLN A 185 10.31 19.25 16.33
C GLN A 185 9.18 20.16 16.81
N PHE A 186 8.05 20.19 16.09
CA PHE A 186 6.88 20.97 16.49
C PHE A 186 6.18 20.44 17.75
N GLY A 187 6.22 19.13 17.99
CA GLY A 187 5.73 18.54 19.25
C GLY A 187 6.56 18.95 20.47
N ALA A 188 7.86 19.08 20.31
CA ALA A 188 8.78 19.54 21.38
C ALA A 188 8.58 21.03 21.69
N ASP A 189 8.48 21.88 20.67
CA ASP A 189 8.30 23.31 20.81
C ASP A 189 6.96 23.67 21.47
N SER A 190 5.89 22.97 21.11
CA SER A 190 4.56 23.15 21.72
C SER A 190 4.52 22.69 23.19
N ALA A 191 5.22 21.63 23.54
CA ALA A 191 5.35 21.16 24.91
C ALA A 191 6.20 22.15 25.78
N GLN A 192 7.25 22.74 25.23
CA GLN A 192 8.04 23.77 25.90
C GLN A 192 7.25 25.09 26.09
N ALA A 193 6.49 25.49 25.07
CA ALA A 193 5.63 26.68 25.16
C ALA A 193 4.52 26.51 26.20
N ALA A 194 3.93 25.32 26.31
CA ALA A 194 2.93 25.01 27.36
C ALA A 194 3.53 25.02 28.76
N ASN A 195 4.74 24.51 28.96
CA ASN A 195 5.45 24.54 30.24
C ASN A 195 5.89 25.96 30.64
N SER A 196 6.34 26.79 29.71
CA SER A 196 6.70 28.18 29.99
C SER A 196 5.47 29.05 30.32
N ALA A 197 4.32 28.77 29.73
CA ALA A 197 3.08 29.45 30.05
C ALA A 197 2.51 29.09 31.46
N GLN A 198 2.78 27.88 31.94
CA GLN A 198 2.40 27.47 33.29
C GLN A 198 3.31 28.06 34.38
N THR A 199 4.53 28.45 34.05
CA THR A 199 5.48 29.04 35.02
C THR A 199 5.26 30.54 35.21
N GLN A 200 4.44 31.19 34.39
CA GLN A 200 4.07 32.62 34.50
C GLN A 200 2.68 32.84 35.09
N LYS A 201 2.22 32.01 36.03
CA LYS A 201 1.00 32.34 36.80
C LYS A 201 1.35 33.51 37.74
N PRO A 202 0.75 34.68 37.60
CA PRO A 202 0.98 35.79 38.54
C PRO A 202 0.53 35.37 39.92
N ALA A 203 1.32 35.72 40.94
CA ALA A 203 0.95 35.55 42.33
C ALA A 203 -0.43 36.20 42.55
N GLY A 204 -1.41 35.38 42.91
CA GLY A 204 -2.74 35.86 43.21
C GLY A 204 -2.74 36.77 44.42
N PRO A 205 -3.71 37.69 44.52
CA PRO A 205 -3.80 38.62 45.66
C PRO A 205 -4.02 37.85 46.98
N GLU A 206 -3.36 38.34 48.03
CA GLU A 206 -3.50 37.88 49.40
C GLU A 206 -4.95 37.72 49.78
N GLN A 207 -5.28 36.57 50.36
CA GLN A 207 -6.62 36.32 50.94
C GLN A 207 -6.82 37.18 52.21
N PRO A 208 -7.95 37.87 52.36
CA PRO A 208 -8.28 38.46 53.63
C PRO A 208 -8.65 37.38 54.68
N GLU A 209 -8.14 37.58 55.86
CA GLU A 209 -8.33 36.81 57.08
C GLU A 209 -9.84 36.60 57.36
N VAL A 210 -10.30 35.36 57.36
CA VAL A 210 -11.68 35.01 57.67
C VAL A 210 -11.77 34.72 59.15
N LEU A 211 -12.49 35.62 59.84
CA LEU A 211 -12.95 35.47 61.25
C LEU A 211 -13.72 34.14 61.41
N SER A 212 -13.38 33.45 62.50
CA SER A 212 -14.02 32.26 63.01
C SER A 212 -15.43 32.48 63.42
N GLU A 213 -16.42 31.74 62.88
CA GLU A 213 -17.73 31.58 63.48
C GLU A 213 -18.12 30.10 63.65
N PRO A 214 -19.04 29.78 64.59
CA PRO A 214 -19.00 28.49 65.28
C PRO A 214 -19.83 27.39 64.63
N ARG A 215 -19.37 26.18 64.91
CA ARG A 215 -20.01 24.91 64.55
C ARG A 215 -21.46 24.80 65.02
N LEU A 216 -22.39 24.54 64.12
CA LEU A 216 -23.66 23.92 64.41
C LEU A 216 -23.64 22.48 63.92
N ALA A 217 -23.75 21.57 64.90
CA ALA A 217 -23.87 20.14 64.66
C ALA A 217 -25.31 19.80 64.26
N ILE A 218 -25.49 19.05 63.20
CA ILE A 218 -26.76 18.40 62.85
C ILE A 218 -26.52 16.91 62.72
N PRO A 219 -27.37 16.06 63.33
CA PRO A 219 -27.09 14.64 63.51
C PRO A 219 -27.47 13.78 62.29
N LEU A 220 -26.73 12.68 62.14
CA LEU A 220 -27.03 11.56 61.28
C LEU A 220 -28.38 10.90 61.60
N GLN A 221 -29.26 10.79 60.65
CA GLN A 221 -30.34 9.79 60.69
C GLN A 221 -30.32 8.95 59.41
N ASN A 222 -30.22 7.69 59.72
CA ASN A 222 -30.47 6.48 58.90
C ASN A 222 -31.58 6.64 57.85
N MET A 223 -31.36 6.05 56.71
CA MET A 223 -32.38 5.19 56.09
C MET A 223 -31.78 4.08 55.28
N GLU A 224 -32.10 2.91 55.78
CA GLU A 224 -31.95 1.58 55.22
C GLU A 224 -32.55 1.40 53.82
N LYS A 225 -31.93 0.44 53.11
CA LYS A 225 -32.46 -0.62 52.22
C LYS A 225 -33.88 -0.46 51.67
N LYS A 226 -33.98 -0.65 50.35
CA LYS A 226 -34.82 -1.71 49.75
C LYS A 226 -34.54 -1.86 48.24
N GLU A 227 -34.31 -3.11 47.90
CA GLU A 227 -34.59 -3.88 46.68
C GLU A 227 -33.94 -3.43 45.36
#